data_6b840c0b171a76511e425a6c1fb4d4c6
#
_entry.id   6b840c0b171a76511e425a6c1fb4d4c6
#
_cell.length_a   1.000
_cell.length_b   1.000
_cell.length_c   1.000
_cell.angle_alpha   90.00
_cell.angle_beta   90.00
_cell.angle_gamma   90.00
#
_symmetry.space_group_name_H-M   'P 1'
#
loop_
_entity.id
_entity.type
_entity.pdbx_description
1 polymer ?
#
loop_
_entity_poly.entity_id
_entity_poly.type
_entity_poly.pdbx_seq_one_letter_code
_entity_poly.pdbx_strand_id
1 'polypeptide(L)'
;MEPKKTTTQTTRRDFITKAAVGMAAFTIVPRYVLGGTGFIAPSDKLTKAVIGVGSMGRGHFGYDGTQVVAICDVDTRHLNKAASMLDKGVKTFSDYRELIKLPEVDIVHIATPPHWHGIMSVDAANAGKDIWCEKPMTHTIGEGKRVMEAVQKHGSMFRLNTWFRFKDTFYGMGTTVKPVKKLVDSGLLGWPLKVTVGKHTGYDWKFYWVGKDNLAPQPVPAELDYDRWLGPAPYKPYNEHRVHQTFRGYWDYDGGGLADMGQHYIDPIQYFLGKDDTSPVSVEIDAPQQHTDAVGTWRRITYTYADGCQIILDGEGKDTNVPYIEGPKGKLYPGFKSDIPDLERKLAAFPEPAPQMTDFVTSVKTRQKFALNEENGHRSCNIVNMGLIALRLGRSLKFDPVKQEFIDDEGANRLINPVMRAPYTI
;
A
#
# COMPACT_ATOMS: atom_id res chain seq x y z
N MET A 1 12.37 -46.83 72.02
CA MET A 1 11.92 -47.69 70.89
C MET A 1 11.71 -46.82 69.70
N GLU A 2 12.67 -46.76 68.82
CA GLU A 2 12.56 -46.03 67.54
C GLU A 2 11.85 -46.91 66.47
N PRO A 3 10.99 -46.37 65.61
CA PRO A 3 10.37 -47.16 64.53
C PRO A 3 11.34 -47.33 63.37
N LYS A 4 11.56 -48.59 62.95
CA LYS A 4 12.32 -48.97 61.74
C LYS A 4 11.68 -48.41 60.47
N LYS A 5 12.48 -47.61 59.71
CA LYS A 5 12.14 -47.22 58.34
C LYS A 5 12.27 -48.46 57.43
N THR A 6 11.16 -48.91 56.88
CA THR A 6 11.11 -49.89 55.80
C THR A 6 11.35 -49.18 54.44
N THR A 7 12.52 -49.36 53.86
CA THR A 7 12.81 -48.95 52.48
C THR A 7 12.18 -49.95 51.52
N THR A 8 11.11 -49.55 50.88
CA THR A 8 10.48 -50.30 49.77
C THR A 8 11.42 -50.20 48.55
N GLN A 9 12.14 -51.27 48.23
CA GLN A 9 12.90 -51.40 46.99
C GLN A 9 11.93 -51.50 45.80
N THR A 10 11.97 -50.52 44.88
CA THR A 10 11.19 -50.53 43.63
C THR A 10 11.76 -51.62 42.75
N THR A 11 10.97 -52.62 42.37
CA THR A 11 11.42 -53.71 41.48
C THR A 11 11.55 -53.22 40.05
N ARG A 12 12.41 -53.88 39.24
CA ARG A 12 12.58 -53.59 37.79
C ARG A 12 11.22 -53.60 37.08
N ARG A 13 10.30 -54.42 37.52
CA ARG A 13 8.95 -54.54 36.95
C ARG A 13 8.11 -53.32 37.23
N ASP A 14 8.18 -52.70 38.43
CA ASP A 14 7.48 -51.47 38.78
C ASP A 14 8.04 -50.26 38.04
N PHE A 15 9.35 -50.25 37.79
CA PHE A 15 9.99 -49.20 36.97
C PHE A 15 9.55 -49.29 35.52
N ILE A 16 9.52 -50.52 34.91
CA ILE A 16 9.07 -50.71 33.55
C ILE A 16 7.58 -50.37 33.39
N THR A 17 6.73 -50.74 34.38
CA THR A 17 5.31 -50.41 34.32
C THR A 17 5.06 -48.91 34.44
N LYS A 18 5.81 -48.21 35.30
CA LYS A 18 5.72 -46.76 35.44
C LYS A 18 6.28 -46.03 34.23
N ALA A 19 7.34 -46.55 33.61
CA ALA A 19 7.88 -46.02 32.34
C ALA A 19 6.95 -46.24 31.15
N ALA A 20 6.27 -47.40 31.08
CA ALA A 20 5.27 -47.69 30.03
C ALA A 20 4.01 -46.81 30.17
N VAL A 21 3.56 -46.50 31.41
CA VAL A 21 2.46 -45.55 31.63
C VAL A 21 2.89 -44.11 31.33
N GLY A 22 4.15 -43.76 31.55
CA GLY A 22 4.71 -42.44 31.15
C GLY A 22 4.86 -42.31 29.64
N MET A 23 5.13 -43.38 28.89
CA MET A 23 5.19 -43.36 27.43
C MET A 23 3.82 -43.34 26.71
N ALA A 24 2.74 -43.74 27.39
CA ALA A 24 1.39 -43.66 26.84
C ALA A 24 0.79 -42.24 26.82
N ALA A 25 1.52 -41.26 27.38
CA ALA A 25 1.17 -39.84 27.32
C ALA A 25 1.94 -39.04 26.25
N PHE A 26 2.52 -39.70 25.24
CA PHE A 26 2.96 -38.98 24.06
C PHE A 26 1.71 -38.51 23.29
N THR A 27 1.30 -37.28 23.58
CA THR A 27 0.36 -36.57 22.74
C THR A 27 1.03 -36.44 21.37
N ILE A 28 0.51 -37.15 20.35
CA ILE A 28 0.91 -36.91 18.96
C ILE A 28 0.45 -35.51 18.64
N VAL A 29 1.36 -34.53 18.79
CA VAL A 29 1.09 -33.16 18.41
C VAL A 29 1.07 -33.16 16.87
N PRO A 30 -0.08 -32.81 16.25
CA PRO A 30 -0.16 -32.78 14.80
C PRO A 30 0.95 -31.89 14.21
N ARG A 31 1.47 -32.27 13.04
CA ARG A 31 2.62 -31.60 12.41
C ARG A 31 2.35 -30.11 12.13
N TYR A 32 1.09 -29.72 11.90
CA TYR A 32 0.70 -28.31 11.72
C TYR A 32 0.82 -27.48 13.01
N VAL A 33 0.93 -28.11 14.19
CA VAL A 33 1.16 -27.42 15.47
C VAL A 33 2.66 -27.24 15.75
N LEU A 34 3.48 -28.17 15.25
CA LEU A 34 4.94 -28.16 15.48
C LEU A 34 5.73 -27.37 14.43
N GLY A 35 5.08 -27.03 13.32
CA GLY A 35 5.78 -26.43 12.17
C GLY A 35 6.66 -27.44 11.42
N GLY A 36 7.42 -26.97 10.44
CA GLY A 36 8.33 -27.76 9.60
C GLY A 36 8.03 -27.59 8.11
N THR A 37 8.66 -28.39 7.25
CA THR A 37 8.52 -28.26 5.78
C THR A 37 7.05 -28.25 5.34
N GLY A 38 6.59 -27.09 4.86
CA GLY A 38 5.20 -26.86 4.41
C GLY A 38 4.18 -26.48 5.52
N PHE A 39 4.62 -26.34 6.78
CA PHE A 39 3.74 -25.95 7.90
C PHE A 39 4.43 -24.93 8.80
N ILE A 40 3.73 -23.79 9.07
CA ILE A 40 4.15 -22.79 10.04
C ILE A 40 3.39 -23.06 11.34
N ALA A 41 4.11 -23.25 12.46
CA ALA A 41 3.47 -23.40 13.75
C ALA A 41 2.66 -22.13 14.09
N PRO A 42 1.51 -22.24 14.76
CA PRO A 42 0.73 -21.06 15.17
C PRO A 42 1.55 -20.04 15.98
N SER A 43 2.48 -20.50 16.82
CA SER A 43 3.41 -19.66 17.58
C SER A 43 4.42 -18.89 16.72
N ASP A 44 4.66 -19.32 15.49
CA ASP A 44 5.63 -18.71 14.56
C ASP A 44 4.98 -17.73 13.58
N LYS A 45 3.63 -17.64 13.61
CA LYS A 45 2.89 -16.66 12.82
C LYS A 45 2.98 -15.28 13.49
N LEU A 46 3.19 -14.26 12.65
CA LEU A 46 3.06 -12.88 13.10
C LEU A 46 1.58 -12.54 13.32
N THR A 47 1.30 -11.83 14.39
CA THR A 47 -0.06 -11.37 14.68
C THR A 47 -0.34 -10.08 13.92
N LYS A 48 -1.53 -10.02 13.32
CA LYS A 48 -1.95 -8.90 12.49
C LYS A 48 -3.25 -8.30 13.01
N ALA A 49 -3.29 -6.98 13.12
CA ALA A 49 -4.52 -6.22 13.30
C ALA A 49 -4.89 -5.50 12.01
N VAL A 50 -6.18 -5.39 11.69
CA VAL A 50 -6.67 -4.75 10.46
C VAL A 50 -7.58 -3.58 10.81
N ILE A 51 -7.23 -2.37 10.33
CA ILE A 51 -8.00 -1.15 10.49
C ILE A 51 -8.67 -0.80 9.16
N GLY A 52 -10.00 -0.64 9.16
CA GLY A 52 -10.80 -0.52 7.95
C GLY A 52 -11.11 -1.89 7.37
N VAL A 53 -12.22 -2.50 7.81
CA VAL A 53 -12.63 -3.84 7.37
C VAL A 53 -13.77 -3.81 6.36
N GLY A 54 -13.75 -2.82 5.48
CA GLY A 54 -14.52 -2.79 4.24
C GLY A 54 -14.12 -3.94 3.29
N SER A 55 -14.41 -3.82 1.99
CA SER A 55 -14.09 -4.89 1.03
C SER A 55 -12.59 -5.19 0.95
N MET A 56 -11.74 -4.15 0.90
CA MET A 56 -10.29 -4.32 0.78
C MET A 56 -9.69 -4.96 2.05
N GLY A 57 -9.97 -4.41 3.24
CA GLY A 57 -9.43 -4.97 4.47
C GLY A 57 -9.78 -6.44 4.69
N ARG A 58 -11.03 -6.84 4.40
CA ARG A 58 -11.43 -8.25 4.45
C ARG A 58 -10.72 -9.12 3.42
N GLY A 59 -10.45 -8.59 2.23
CA GLY A 59 -9.72 -9.29 1.17
C GLY A 59 -8.28 -9.65 1.57
N HIS A 60 -7.73 -9.00 2.57
CA HIS A 60 -6.36 -9.20 3.05
C HIS A 60 -6.25 -9.90 4.40
N PHE A 61 -7.29 -10.55 4.89
CA PHE A 61 -7.21 -11.34 6.13
C PHE A 61 -6.22 -12.50 6.01
N GLY A 62 -6.28 -13.23 4.88
CA GLY A 62 -5.37 -14.33 4.59
C GLY A 62 -4.06 -13.85 3.99
N TYR A 63 -2.99 -13.91 4.75
CA TYR A 63 -1.62 -13.75 4.27
C TYR A 63 -0.75 -14.78 4.97
N ASP A 64 0.00 -15.56 4.19
CA ASP A 64 0.80 -16.65 4.72
C ASP A 64 1.77 -16.18 5.79
N GLY A 65 1.83 -16.92 6.89
CA GLY A 65 2.65 -16.58 8.04
C GLY A 65 2.07 -15.49 8.94
N THR A 66 0.82 -15.05 8.73
CA THR A 66 0.13 -14.12 9.63
C THR A 66 -1.16 -14.71 10.21
N GLN A 67 -1.61 -14.16 11.33
CA GLN A 67 -2.90 -14.45 11.96
C GLN A 67 -3.58 -13.15 12.39
N VAL A 68 -4.83 -12.94 11.99
CA VAL A 68 -5.61 -11.78 12.41
C VAL A 68 -6.07 -12.00 13.87
N VAL A 69 -5.72 -11.06 14.75
CA VAL A 69 -6.06 -11.10 16.19
C VAL A 69 -6.96 -9.94 16.63
N ALA A 70 -7.01 -8.86 15.85
CA ALA A 70 -7.85 -7.70 16.11
C ALA A 70 -8.30 -7.03 14.82
N ILE A 71 -9.49 -6.44 14.84
CA ILE A 71 -10.06 -5.66 13.74
C ILE A 71 -10.70 -4.38 14.24
N CYS A 72 -10.70 -3.33 13.40
CA CYS A 72 -11.32 -2.04 13.71
C CYS A 72 -12.07 -1.48 12.51
N ASP A 73 -13.27 -0.96 12.73
CA ASP A 73 -14.03 -0.16 11.76
C ASP A 73 -14.98 0.77 12.50
N VAL A 74 -15.25 1.92 11.94
CA VAL A 74 -16.21 2.91 12.45
C VAL A 74 -17.66 2.66 11.97
N ASP A 75 -17.85 1.71 11.03
CA ASP A 75 -19.16 1.19 10.61
C ASP A 75 -19.37 -0.19 11.22
N THR A 76 -20.33 -0.30 12.12
CA THR A 76 -20.63 -1.55 12.83
C THR A 76 -21.10 -2.67 11.91
N ARG A 77 -21.69 -2.35 10.73
CA ARG A 77 -22.05 -3.35 9.70
C ARG A 77 -20.80 -3.99 9.10
N HIS A 78 -19.77 -3.17 8.79
CA HIS A 78 -18.49 -3.67 8.30
C HIS A 78 -17.79 -4.51 9.36
N LEU A 79 -17.78 -4.02 10.60
CA LEU A 79 -17.13 -4.69 11.74
C LEU A 79 -17.75 -6.06 11.99
N ASN A 80 -19.09 -6.14 12.11
CA ASN A 80 -19.81 -7.38 12.33
C ASN A 80 -19.65 -8.40 11.21
N LYS A 81 -19.71 -7.92 9.94
CA LYS A 81 -19.45 -8.77 8.78
C LYS A 81 -18.02 -9.33 8.80
N ALA A 82 -17.03 -8.52 9.12
CA ALA A 82 -15.64 -8.94 9.21
C ALA A 82 -15.41 -9.95 10.33
N ALA A 83 -15.99 -9.68 11.53
CA ALA A 83 -15.89 -10.58 12.68
C ALA A 83 -16.49 -11.97 12.38
N SER A 84 -17.59 -12.05 11.60
CA SER A 84 -18.20 -13.33 11.22
C SER A 84 -17.36 -14.19 10.27
N MET A 85 -16.31 -13.61 9.65
CA MET A 85 -15.40 -14.29 8.73
C MET A 85 -14.11 -14.80 9.42
N LEU A 86 -13.93 -14.48 10.69
CA LEU A 86 -12.72 -14.75 11.47
C LEU A 86 -12.99 -15.75 12.60
N ASP A 87 -11.91 -16.28 13.15
CA ASP A 87 -11.98 -17.20 14.29
C ASP A 87 -12.58 -16.53 15.52
N LYS A 88 -13.25 -17.34 16.38
CA LYS A 88 -13.74 -16.89 17.66
C LYS A 88 -12.57 -16.41 18.53
N GLY A 89 -12.69 -15.20 19.07
CA GLY A 89 -11.65 -14.60 19.94
C GLY A 89 -10.90 -13.44 19.30
N VAL A 90 -11.13 -13.14 18.00
CA VAL A 90 -10.63 -11.91 17.40
C VAL A 90 -11.27 -10.70 18.08
N LYS A 91 -10.44 -9.75 18.54
CA LYS A 91 -10.92 -8.54 19.24
C LYS A 91 -11.46 -7.52 18.23
N THR A 92 -12.53 -6.83 18.61
CA THR A 92 -13.18 -5.82 17.76
C THR A 92 -13.15 -4.45 18.40
N PHE A 93 -12.86 -3.41 17.61
CA PHE A 93 -12.72 -2.02 18.07
C PHE A 93 -13.45 -1.07 17.14
N SER A 94 -13.95 0.05 17.67
CA SER A 94 -14.44 1.21 16.90
C SER A 94 -13.42 2.36 16.84
N ASP A 95 -12.38 2.31 17.68
CA ASP A 95 -11.29 3.27 17.73
C ASP A 95 -9.95 2.54 17.50
N TYR A 96 -9.25 2.85 16.42
CA TYR A 96 -7.98 2.21 16.09
C TYR A 96 -6.88 2.47 17.12
N ARG A 97 -6.97 3.58 17.86
CA ARG A 97 -6.00 3.94 18.91
C ARG A 97 -6.00 2.96 20.08
N GLU A 98 -7.11 2.27 20.32
CA GLU A 98 -7.17 1.18 21.29
C GLU A 98 -6.51 -0.09 20.75
N LEU A 99 -6.74 -0.39 19.46
CA LEU A 99 -6.20 -1.55 18.78
C LEU A 99 -4.66 -1.51 18.69
N ILE A 100 -4.06 -0.37 18.31
CA ILE A 100 -2.59 -0.28 18.19
C ILE A 100 -1.83 -0.39 19.50
N LYS A 101 -2.52 -0.20 20.64
CA LYS A 101 -1.93 -0.38 22.00
C LYS A 101 -1.84 -1.85 22.43
N LEU A 102 -2.45 -2.77 21.69
CA LEU A 102 -2.39 -4.19 22.04
C LEU A 102 -0.94 -4.71 21.93
N PRO A 103 -0.37 -5.23 23.02
CA PRO A 103 1.02 -5.70 23.02
C PRO A 103 1.23 -6.92 22.12
N GLU A 104 0.19 -7.73 21.93
CA GLU A 104 0.22 -8.93 21.10
C GLU A 104 0.13 -8.65 19.60
N VAL A 105 0.00 -7.41 19.13
CA VAL A 105 -0.07 -7.07 17.71
C VAL A 105 1.35 -6.77 17.18
N ASP A 106 1.80 -7.52 16.19
CA ASP A 106 3.06 -7.29 15.49
C ASP A 106 2.87 -6.33 14.30
N ILE A 107 1.85 -6.59 13.47
CA ILE A 107 1.59 -5.86 12.22
C ILE A 107 0.24 -5.14 12.29
N VAL A 108 0.24 -3.86 11.98
CA VAL A 108 -0.98 -3.07 11.74
C VAL A 108 -1.21 -2.93 10.23
N HIS A 109 -2.30 -3.51 9.73
CA HIS A 109 -2.74 -3.35 8.35
C HIS A 109 -3.78 -2.24 8.25
N ILE A 110 -3.46 -1.18 7.52
CA ILE A 110 -4.29 0.02 7.33
C ILE A 110 -4.96 -0.08 5.96
N ALA A 111 -6.30 -0.23 5.94
CA ALA A 111 -7.12 -0.36 4.74
C ALA A 111 -8.34 0.59 4.77
N THR A 112 -8.16 1.73 5.39
CA THR A 112 -9.10 2.84 5.49
C THR A 112 -9.13 3.68 4.21
N PRO A 113 -10.00 4.72 4.09
CA PRO A 113 -9.82 5.75 3.08
C PRO A 113 -8.49 6.51 3.24
N PRO A 114 -7.90 7.02 2.12
CA PRO A 114 -6.54 7.58 2.11
C PRO A 114 -6.26 8.73 3.09
N HIS A 115 -7.25 9.56 3.40
CA HIS A 115 -7.11 10.67 4.35
C HIS A 115 -6.78 10.21 5.79
N TRP A 116 -6.87 8.90 6.06
CA TRP A 116 -6.47 8.29 7.32
C TRP A 116 -5.10 7.60 7.29
N HIS A 117 -4.58 7.30 6.09
CA HIS A 117 -3.36 6.47 5.96
C HIS A 117 -2.15 7.09 6.67
N GLY A 118 -1.94 8.40 6.51
CA GLY A 118 -0.79 9.11 7.08
C GLY A 118 -0.79 9.03 8.61
N ILE A 119 -1.84 9.53 9.24
CA ILE A 119 -1.93 9.59 10.71
C ILE A 119 -1.90 8.20 11.35
N MET A 120 -2.62 7.22 10.77
CA MET A 120 -2.62 5.85 11.30
C MET A 120 -1.25 5.18 11.16
N SER A 121 -0.51 5.45 10.08
CA SER A 121 0.84 4.93 9.90
C SER A 121 1.83 5.51 10.91
N VAL A 122 1.76 6.82 11.16
CA VAL A 122 2.58 7.49 12.19
C VAL A 122 2.27 6.96 13.58
N ASP A 123 1.00 6.84 13.93
CA ASP A 123 0.58 6.32 15.24
C ASP A 123 1.00 4.85 15.43
N ALA A 124 0.89 4.02 14.39
CA ALA A 124 1.34 2.63 14.43
C ALA A 124 2.87 2.53 14.62
N ALA A 125 3.65 3.36 13.90
CA ALA A 125 5.10 3.42 14.08
C ALA A 125 5.47 3.87 15.50
N ASN A 126 4.83 4.93 16.03
CA ASN A 126 5.04 5.43 17.39
C ASN A 126 4.69 4.36 18.45
N ALA A 127 3.75 3.46 18.15
CA ALA A 127 3.40 2.32 19.01
C ALA A 127 4.34 1.11 18.82
N GLY A 128 5.41 1.24 18.00
CA GLY A 128 6.40 0.19 17.74
C GLY A 128 5.87 -0.96 16.88
N LYS A 129 4.84 -0.72 16.06
CA LYS A 129 4.25 -1.74 15.19
C LYS A 129 4.88 -1.70 13.79
N ASP A 130 4.97 -2.87 13.16
CA ASP A 130 5.24 -2.95 11.73
C ASP A 130 3.97 -2.64 10.94
N ILE A 131 4.11 -2.05 9.74
CA ILE A 131 3.01 -1.40 9.05
C ILE A 131 2.82 -2.01 7.67
N TRP A 132 1.58 -2.39 7.37
CA TRP A 132 1.11 -2.70 6.05
C TRP A 132 0.05 -1.67 5.67
N CYS A 133 0.36 -0.75 4.77
CA CYS A 133 -0.54 0.32 4.36
C CYS A 133 -1.09 0.06 2.95
N GLU A 134 -2.39 0.30 2.74
CA GLU A 134 -2.98 0.34 1.41
C GLU A 134 -2.52 1.58 0.64
N LYS A 135 -2.59 1.49 -0.69
CA LYS A 135 -2.35 2.63 -1.60
C LYS A 135 -3.59 3.55 -1.70
N PRO A 136 -3.40 4.84 -2.04
CA PRO A 136 -2.13 5.57 -2.05
C PRO A 136 -1.55 5.66 -0.64
N MET A 137 -0.23 5.70 -0.54
CA MET A 137 0.46 5.67 0.75
C MET A 137 -0.06 6.74 1.72
N THR A 138 -0.28 7.94 1.20
CA THR A 138 -0.81 9.08 1.96
C THR A 138 -1.66 9.98 1.07
N HIS A 139 -2.51 10.78 1.70
CA HIS A 139 -3.35 11.74 1.02
C HIS A 139 -2.59 13.01 0.59
N THR A 140 -1.50 13.35 1.29
CA THR A 140 -0.68 14.54 1.01
C THR A 140 0.82 14.22 1.03
N ILE A 141 1.63 15.10 0.40
CA ILE A 141 3.10 15.01 0.42
C ILE A 141 3.63 15.16 1.84
N GLY A 142 3.06 16.08 2.63
CA GLY A 142 3.48 16.33 4.02
C GLY A 142 3.26 15.12 4.92
N GLU A 143 2.12 14.46 4.81
CA GLU A 143 1.87 13.20 5.53
C GLU A 143 2.92 12.13 5.19
N GLY A 144 3.28 12.00 3.91
CA GLY A 144 4.29 11.03 3.47
C GLY A 144 5.66 11.28 4.11
N LYS A 145 6.08 12.55 4.25
CA LYS A 145 7.30 12.92 4.98
C LYS A 145 7.23 12.47 6.45
N ARG A 146 6.10 12.70 7.12
CA ARG A 146 5.91 12.29 8.52
C ARG A 146 5.90 10.77 8.71
N VAL A 147 5.29 10.05 7.77
CA VAL A 147 5.32 8.57 7.81
C VAL A 147 6.76 8.06 7.67
N MET A 148 7.54 8.58 6.72
CA MET A 148 8.96 8.20 6.58
C MET A 148 9.75 8.48 7.87
N GLU A 149 9.62 9.70 8.43
CA GLU A 149 10.31 10.10 9.66
C GLU A 149 9.94 9.15 10.83
N ALA A 150 8.65 8.83 11.01
CA ALA A 150 8.20 7.97 12.09
C ALA A 150 8.68 6.51 11.91
N VAL A 151 8.55 5.96 10.71
CA VAL A 151 9.00 4.58 10.40
C VAL A 151 10.50 4.44 10.63
N GLN A 152 11.31 5.38 10.14
CA GLN A 152 12.76 5.37 10.31
C GLN A 152 13.17 5.56 11.77
N LYS A 153 12.53 6.50 12.48
CA LYS A 153 12.80 6.76 13.90
C LYS A 153 12.57 5.55 14.78
N HIS A 154 11.52 4.79 14.53
CA HIS A 154 11.14 3.63 15.34
C HIS A 154 11.66 2.29 14.78
N GLY A 155 12.29 2.31 13.59
CA GLY A 155 12.80 1.11 12.94
C GLY A 155 11.70 0.12 12.51
N SER A 156 10.47 0.61 12.31
CA SER A 156 9.35 -0.22 11.85
C SER A 156 9.58 -0.72 10.43
N MET A 157 9.13 -1.94 10.11
CA MET A 157 9.05 -2.38 8.73
C MET A 157 7.77 -1.83 8.10
N PHE A 158 7.90 -1.25 6.92
CA PHE A 158 6.79 -0.70 6.18
C PHE A 158 6.60 -1.43 4.85
N ARG A 159 5.35 -1.78 4.55
CA ARG A 159 4.92 -2.31 3.26
C ARG A 159 3.79 -1.46 2.71
N LEU A 160 4.00 -0.87 1.54
CA LEU A 160 2.90 -0.32 0.76
C LEU A 160 2.25 -1.43 -0.09
N ASN A 161 0.92 -1.47 -0.14
CA ASN A 161 0.20 -2.52 -0.84
C ASN A 161 -0.06 -2.17 -2.31
N THR A 162 0.98 -2.21 -3.12
CA THR A 162 0.84 -2.46 -4.55
C THR A 162 1.60 -3.73 -4.91
N TRP A 163 1.16 -4.47 -5.92
CA TRP A 163 1.74 -5.77 -6.28
C TRP A 163 2.45 -5.77 -7.63
N PHE A 164 2.24 -4.77 -8.48
CA PHE A 164 2.79 -4.75 -9.83
C PHE A 164 4.32 -4.60 -9.88
N ARG A 165 4.94 -4.14 -8.81
CA ARG A 165 6.41 -4.04 -8.73
C ARG A 165 7.09 -5.43 -8.70
N PHE A 166 6.45 -6.45 -8.14
CA PHE A 166 7.19 -7.68 -7.81
C PHE A 166 6.45 -9.00 -8.01
N LYS A 167 5.13 -9.06 -8.02
CA LYS A 167 4.40 -10.33 -8.04
C LYS A 167 3.65 -10.58 -9.32
N ASP A 168 2.89 -9.59 -9.76
CA ASP A 168 1.88 -9.79 -10.76
C ASP A 168 2.32 -9.25 -12.13
N THR A 169 1.77 -9.86 -13.16
CA THR A 169 1.77 -9.29 -14.49
C THR A 169 1.00 -7.98 -14.46
N PHE A 170 1.66 -6.85 -14.76
CA PHE A 170 0.92 -5.60 -14.79
C PHE A 170 0.15 -5.41 -16.10
N TYR A 171 -0.94 -4.69 -16.01
CA TYR A 171 -1.97 -4.59 -17.03
C TYR A 171 -1.40 -4.31 -18.42
N GLY A 172 -1.90 -5.03 -19.41
CA GLY A 172 -1.51 -4.84 -20.81
C GLY A 172 -0.10 -5.23 -21.19
N MET A 173 0.81 -5.44 -20.22
CA MET A 173 2.21 -5.75 -20.53
C MET A 173 2.47 -7.23 -20.76
N GLY A 174 1.62 -8.14 -20.28
CA GLY A 174 1.80 -9.59 -20.44
C GLY A 174 3.04 -10.16 -19.75
N THR A 175 3.68 -9.37 -18.88
CA THR A 175 4.88 -9.74 -18.13
C THR A 175 4.94 -9.03 -16.77
N THR A 176 5.82 -9.48 -15.89
CA THR A 176 6.14 -8.79 -14.64
C THR A 176 7.05 -7.58 -14.90
N VAL A 177 7.30 -6.76 -13.88
CA VAL A 177 8.17 -5.59 -14.00
C VAL A 177 9.65 -5.95 -14.25
N LYS A 178 10.11 -7.14 -13.83
CA LYS A 178 11.53 -7.54 -13.89
C LYS A 178 12.11 -7.56 -15.31
N PRO A 179 11.49 -8.17 -16.34
CA PRO A 179 11.97 -8.07 -17.73
C PRO A 179 12.00 -6.65 -18.27
N VAL A 180 11.04 -5.79 -17.86
CA VAL A 180 11.03 -4.38 -18.25
C VAL A 180 12.21 -3.63 -17.64
N LYS A 181 12.47 -3.86 -16.33
CA LYS A 181 13.67 -3.30 -15.67
C LYS A 181 14.95 -3.73 -16.37
N LYS A 182 15.09 -5.02 -16.70
CA LYS A 182 16.23 -5.55 -17.44
C LYS A 182 16.42 -4.85 -18.81
N LEU A 183 15.33 -4.61 -19.54
CA LEU A 183 15.37 -3.90 -20.81
C LEU A 183 15.82 -2.45 -20.65
N VAL A 184 15.32 -1.74 -19.65
CA VAL A 184 15.73 -0.36 -19.36
C VAL A 184 17.21 -0.32 -18.95
N ASP A 185 17.63 -1.18 -18.01
CA ASP A 185 19.02 -1.25 -17.51
C ASP A 185 20.01 -1.62 -18.63
N SER A 186 19.58 -2.39 -19.62
CA SER A 186 20.44 -2.76 -20.77
C SER A 186 20.82 -1.57 -21.66
N GLY A 187 20.10 -0.45 -21.57
CA GLY A 187 20.29 0.72 -22.43
C GLY A 187 19.89 0.51 -23.91
N LEU A 188 19.26 -0.62 -24.24
CA LEU A 188 18.83 -0.92 -25.63
C LEU A 188 17.77 0.05 -26.14
N LEU A 189 16.94 0.63 -25.25
CA LEU A 189 15.98 1.66 -25.61
C LEU A 189 16.62 3.04 -25.80
N GLY A 190 17.85 3.25 -25.32
CA GLY A 190 18.48 4.56 -25.22
C GLY A 190 17.94 5.37 -24.04
N TRP A 191 18.27 6.67 -23.98
CA TRP A 191 17.87 7.58 -22.90
C TRP A 191 17.79 9.02 -23.42
N PRO A 192 16.88 9.90 -22.98
CA PRO A 192 15.84 9.66 -21.98
C PRO A 192 14.65 8.83 -22.49
N LEU A 193 13.82 8.32 -21.55
CA LEU A 193 12.66 7.50 -21.86
C LEU A 193 11.35 8.25 -21.59
N LYS A 194 10.34 7.96 -22.43
CA LYS A 194 8.94 8.35 -22.19
C LYS A 194 8.13 7.10 -21.87
N VAL A 195 7.38 7.12 -20.79
CA VAL A 195 6.49 6.03 -20.41
C VAL A 195 5.05 6.53 -20.47
N THR A 196 4.21 5.92 -21.30
CA THR A 196 2.81 6.30 -21.47
C THR A 196 1.89 5.27 -20.83
N VAL A 197 1.05 5.72 -19.89
CA VAL A 197 0.08 4.92 -19.15
C VAL A 197 -1.33 5.36 -19.53
N GLY A 198 -2.12 4.47 -20.10
CA GLY A 198 -3.48 4.74 -20.52
C GLY A 198 -4.16 3.52 -21.12
N LYS A 199 -5.37 3.69 -21.62
CA LYS A 199 -6.20 2.60 -22.14
C LYS A 199 -5.49 1.74 -23.20
N HIS A 200 -4.78 2.35 -24.14
CA HIS A 200 -4.09 1.65 -25.22
C HIS A 200 -2.82 0.93 -24.76
N THR A 201 -2.30 1.28 -23.59
CA THR A 201 -1.20 0.57 -22.93
C THR A 201 -1.68 -0.40 -21.86
N GLY A 202 -3.00 -0.66 -21.81
CA GLY A 202 -3.60 -1.67 -20.94
C GLY A 202 -3.97 -1.20 -19.54
N TYR A 203 -4.06 0.11 -19.32
CA TYR A 203 -4.37 0.69 -18.01
C TYR A 203 -5.74 1.36 -17.99
N ASP A 204 -6.46 1.22 -16.86
CA ASP A 204 -7.77 1.81 -16.64
C ASP A 204 -7.73 2.83 -15.49
N TRP A 205 -8.05 4.09 -15.80
CA TRP A 205 -8.07 5.18 -14.84
C TRP A 205 -9.31 5.21 -13.95
N LYS A 206 -10.29 4.34 -14.18
CA LYS A 206 -11.53 4.27 -13.40
C LYS A 206 -12.22 5.63 -13.26
N PHE A 207 -12.39 6.35 -14.35
CA PHE A 207 -13.04 7.67 -14.37
C PHE A 207 -14.49 7.69 -13.90
N TYR A 208 -15.05 6.54 -13.54
CA TYR A 208 -16.33 6.48 -12.85
C TYR A 208 -16.22 6.87 -11.35
N TRP A 209 -15.00 6.96 -10.78
CA TRP A 209 -14.77 7.54 -9.47
C TRP A 209 -14.71 9.07 -9.53
N VAL A 210 -15.83 9.70 -9.92
CA VAL A 210 -16.03 11.16 -9.92
C VAL A 210 -16.97 11.56 -8.80
N GLY A 211 -16.78 12.77 -8.25
CA GLY A 211 -17.68 13.32 -7.26
C GLY A 211 -18.96 13.88 -7.88
N LYS A 212 -19.94 14.12 -7.03
CA LYS A 212 -21.17 14.84 -7.38
C LYS A 212 -21.13 16.23 -6.75
N ASP A 213 -21.56 17.20 -7.51
CA ASP A 213 -21.78 18.56 -7.01
C ASP A 213 -23.06 18.62 -6.17
N ASN A 214 -23.12 19.58 -5.26
CA ASN A 214 -24.35 19.93 -4.53
C ASN A 214 -25.04 18.78 -3.81
N LEU A 215 -24.28 17.98 -3.05
CA LEU A 215 -24.83 16.92 -2.22
C LEU A 215 -25.67 17.48 -1.07
N ALA A 216 -26.96 17.19 -1.07
CA ALA A 216 -27.86 17.54 0.03
C ALA A 216 -27.48 16.77 1.31
N PRO A 217 -27.53 17.41 2.50
CA PRO A 217 -27.33 16.70 3.75
C PRO A 217 -28.37 15.58 3.94
N GLN A 218 -27.90 14.45 4.49
CA GLN A 218 -28.73 13.30 4.84
C GLN A 218 -28.52 12.93 6.32
N PRO A 219 -29.49 12.25 6.96
CA PRO A 219 -29.29 11.69 8.30
C PRO A 219 -28.12 10.70 8.30
N VAL A 220 -27.27 10.77 9.32
CA VAL A 220 -26.20 9.78 9.54
C VAL A 220 -26.83 8.45 9.92
N PRO A 221 -26.48 7.32 9.26
CA PRO A 221 -26.93 6.00 9.68
C PRO A 221 -26.48 5.68 11.12
N ALA A 222 -27.33 5.02 11.89
CA ALA A 222 -27.03 4.68 13.28
C ALA A 222 -25.79 3.77 13.45
N GLU A 223 -25.45 3.02 12.42
CA GLU A 223 -24.33 2.09 12.39
C GLU A 223 -22.98 2.76 12.12
N LEU A 224 -22.97 4.02 11.63
CA LEU A 224 -21.77 4.74 11.22
C LEU A 224 -21.40 5.84 12.22
N ASP A 225 -20.25 5.74 12.86
CA ASP A 225 -19.61 6.87 13.55
C ASP A 225 -19.01 7.81 12.49
N TYR A 226 -19.84 8.74 11.99
CA TYR A 226 -19.44 9.62 10.89
C TYR A 226 -18.37 10.63 11.31
N ASP A 227 -18.35 11.06 12.57
CA ASP A 227 -17.30 11.97 13.05
C ASP A 227 -15.92 11.32 13.02
N ARG A 228 -15.83 10.07 13.47
CA ARG A 228 -14.60 9.28 13.34
C ARG A 228 -14.30 8.89 11.89
N TRP A 229 -15.32 8.68 11.06
CA TRP A 229 -15.10 8.43 9.65
C TRP A 229 -14.42 9.61 8.96
N LEU A 230 -14.88 10.84 9.23
CA LEU A 230 -14.26 12.08 8.75
C LEU A 230 -12.83 12.24 9.27
N GLY A 231 -12.61 11.98 10.55
CA GLY A 231 -11.28 12.08 11.16
C GLY A 231 -10.58 13.39 10.88
N PRO A 232 -9.36 13.37 10.29
CA PRO A 232 -8.57 14.56 10.00
C PRO A 232 -9.14 15.42 8.85
N ALA A 233 -10.07 14.89 8.04
CA ALA A 233 -10.66 15.63 6.93
C ALA A 233 -11.59 16.77 7.42
N PRO A 234 -11.73 17.86 6.66
CA PRO A 234 -12.66 18.93 6.99
C PRO A 234 -14.09 18.42 7.19
N TYR A 235 -14.80 19.05 8.12
CA TYR A 235 -16.20 18.70 8.32
C TYR A 235 -17.05 18.99 7.07
N LYS A 236 -17.80 17.99 6.64
CA LYS A 236 -18.84 18.09 5.62
C LYS A 236 -20.09 17.39 6.14
N PRO A 237 -21.31 17.91 5.87
CA PRO A 237 -22.53 17.20 6.20
C PRO A 237 -22.54 15.80 5.56
N TYR A 238 -23.11 14.85 6.28
CA TYR A 238 -23.22 13.49 5.76
C TYR A 238 -24.05 13.44 4.47
N ASN A 239 -23.56 12.67 3.54
CA ASN A 239 -24.28 12.16 2.37
C ASN A 239 -23.69 10.79 2.03
N GLU A 240 -24.55 9.83 1.68
CA GLU A 240 -24.11 8.46 1.36
C GLU A 240 -23.08 8.39 0.24
N HIS A 241 -23.11 9.35 -0.70
CA HIS A 241 -22.14 9.41 -1.79
C HIS A 241 -20.75 9.89 -1.34
N ARG A 242 -20.59 10.45 -0.13
CA ARG A 242 -19.28 10.87 0.42
C ARG A 242 -18.54 9.76 1.14
N VAL A 243 -19.19 8.65 1.46
CA VAL A 243 -18.64 7.58 2.29
C VAL A 243 -18.44 6.29 1.51
N HIS A 244 -17.77 5.33 2.14
CA HIS A 244 -17.49 4.01 1.58
C HIS A 244 -16.81 4.10 0.20
N GLN A 245 -17.27 3.41 -0.83
CA GLN A 245 -16.59 3.33 -2.13
C GLN A 245 -16.52 4.68 -2.87
N THR A 246 -17.59 5.49 -2.76
CA THR A 246 -17.75 6.74 -3.50
C THR A 246 -16.99 7.92 -2.91
N PHE A 247 -16.39 7.78 -1.72
CA PHE A 247 -15.49 8.79 -1.15
C PHE A 247 -14.36 9.19 -2.13
N ARG A 248 -14.01 8.29 -3.04
CA ARG A 248 -12.97 8.51 -4.05
C ARG A 248 -13.22 9.75 -4.91
N GLY A 249 -14.46 10.14 -5.09
CA GLY A 249 -14.83 11.32 -5.87
C GLY A 249 -14.64 12.67 -5.17
N TYR A 250 -13.97 12.75 -4.00
CA TYR A 250 -13.86 13.99 -3.25
C TYR A 250 -12.43 14.28 -2.80
N TRP A 251 -12.00 15.54 -3.00
CA TRP A 251 -10.64 16.01 -2.71
C TRP A 251 -10.25 15.86 -1.23
N ASP A 252 -11.21 15.90 -0.31
CA ASP A 252 -10.90 15.80 1.11
C ASP A 252 -10.59 14.37 1.58
N TYR A 253 -10.87 13.36 0.77
CA TYR A 253 -10.74 11.94 1.15
C TYR A 253 -9.81 11.13 0.25
N ASP A 254 -9.77 11.50 -1.05
CA ASP A 254 -9.02 10.79 -2.08
C ASP A 254 -8.74 11.74 -3.27
N GLY A 255 -8.67 11.25 -4.49
CA GLY A 255 -8.37 12.03 -5.70
C GLY A 255 -8.85 11.35 -6.98
N GLY A 256 -10.00 10.66 -6.91
CA GLY A 256 -10.61 9.99 -8.07
C GLY A 256 -9.76 8.86 -8.64
N GLY A 257 -9.85 8.69 -9.95
CA GLY A 257 -9.12 7.64 -10.66
C GLY A 257 -7.61 7.76 -10.55
N LEU A 258 -7.07 8.98 -10.46
CA LEU A 258 -5.64 9.20 -10.30
C LEU A 258 -5.15 8.70 -8.94
N ALA A 259 -5.82 9.03 -7.84
CA ALA A 259 -5.44 8.56 -6.52
C ALA A 259 -5.68 7.04 -6.37
N ASP A 260 -6.84 6.52 -6.85
CA ASP A 260 -7.17 5.09 -6.73
C ASP A 260 -6.20 4.20 -7.52
N MET A 261 -5.77 4.60 -8.72
CA MET A 261 -4.95 3.76 -9.60
C MET A 261 -3.52 4.26 -9.81
N GLY A 262 -3.27 5.56 -9.61
CA GLY A 262 -2.00 6.18 -9.98
C GLY A 262 -0.78 5.51 -9.37
N GLN A 263 -0.79 5.24 -8.07
CA GLN A 263 0.37 4.62 -7.42
C GLN A 263 0.61 3.17 -7.87
N HIS A 264 -0.43 2.42 -8.24
CA HIS A 264 -0.25 1.09 -8.84
C HIS A 264 0.55 1.12 -10.15
N TYR A 265 0.33 2.17 -10.96
CA TYR A 265 0.97 2.28 -12.27
C TYR A 265 2.31 3.03 -12.21
N ILE A 266 2.41 4.05 -11.37
CA ILE A 266 3.60 4.91 -11.24
C ILE A 266 4.73 4.21 -10.49
N ASP A 267 4.42 3.45 -9.44
CA ASP A 267 5.44 2.77 -8.65
C ASP A 267 6.35 1.83 -9.47
N PRO A 268 5.84 0.89 -10.28
CA PRO A 268 6.71 0.06 -11.12
C PRO A 268 7.51 0.87 -12.14
N ILE A 269 6.98 2.05 -12.60
CA ILE A 269 7.71 2.93 -13.50
C ILE A 269 8.90 3.57 -12.78
N GLN A 270 8.72 4.07 -11.57
CA GLN A 270 9.80 4.58 -10.73
C GLN A 270 10.92 3.54 -10.60
N TYR A 271 10.55 2.30 -10.27
CA TYR A 271 11.49 1.20 -10.12
C TYR A 271 12.27 0.90 -11.39
N PHE A 272 11.61 0.68 -12.54
CA PHE A 272 12.34 0.30 -13.73
C PHE A 272 13.12 1.47 -14.36
N LEU A 273 12.70 2.72 -14.12
CA LEU A 273 13.47 3.91 -14.51
C LEU A 273 14.64 4.20 -13.55
N GLY A 274 14.76 3.48 -12.43
CA GLY A 274 15.79 3.76 -11.41
C GLY A 274 15.58 5.11 -10.71
N LYS A 275 14.32 5.48 -10.43
CA LYS A 275 13.91 6.78 -9.86
C LYS A 275 13.33 6.67 -8.45
N ASP A 276 13.57 5.56 -7.76
CA ASP A 276 13.01 5.29 -6.42
C ASP A 276 13.40 6.33 -5.35
N ASP A 277 14.46 7.09 -5.57
CA ASP A 277 15.03 8.09 -4.65
C ASP A 277 14.73 9.55 -5.02
N THR A 278 14.01 9.79 -6.13
CA THR A 278 13.75 11.14 -6.63
C THR A 278 12.30 11.32 -7.09
N SER A 279 11.95 12.52 -7.53
CA SER A 279 10.64 12.90 -8.06
C SER A 279 10.81 13.73 -9.34
N PRO A 280 9.77 13.86 -10.19
CA PRO A 280 9.77 14.79 -11.30
C PRO A 280 10.02 16.23 -10.88
N VAL A 281 10.57 17.04 -11.78
CA VAL A 281 10.80 18.49 -11.58
C VAL A 281 9.64 19.35 -12.10
N SER A 282 8.71 18.76 -12.86
CA SER A 282 7.49 19.43 -13.30
C SER A 282 6.34 18.47 -13.49
N VAL A 283 5.14 19.02 -13.38
CA VAL A 283 3.88 18.38 -13.78
C VAL A 283 3.09 19.33 -14.67
N GLU A 284 2.70 18.86 -15.83
CA GLU A 284 1.85 19.56 -16.80
C GLU A 284 0.51 18.86 -16.91
N ILE A 285 -0.58 19.62 -16.97
CA ILE A 285 -1.93 19.06 -17.05
C ILE A 285 -2.69 19.58 -18.27
N ASP A 286 -3.51 18.71 -18.82
CA ASP A 286 -4.62 19.01 -19.72
C ASP A 286 -5.89 18.40 -19.12
N ALA A 287 -6.73 19.25 -18.56
CA ALA A 287 -7.95 18.86 -17.85
C ALA A 287 -9.02 19.96 -17.93
N PRO A 288 -10.30 19.60 -17.83
CA PRO A 288 -11.34 20.59 -17.53
C PRO A 288 -11.11 21.26 -16.18
N GLN A 289 -11.71 22.44 -15.98
CA GLN A 289 -11.76 23.06 -14.65
C GLN A 289 -12.37 22.07 -13.65
N GLN A 290 -11.69 21.83 -12.55
CA GLN A 290 -12.17 20.95 -11.50
C GLN A 290 -13.13 21.68 -10.55
N HIS A 291 -14.11 20.96 -10.02
CA HIS A 291 -14.95 21.48 -8.96
C HIS A 291 -14.17 21.61 -7.64
N THR A 292 -14.54 22.53 -6.78
CA THR A 292 -13.81 22.81 -5.52
C THR A 292 -13.87 21.67 -4.49
N ASP A 293 -14.89 20.82 -4.55
CA ASP A 293 -15.14 19.70 -3.64
C ASP A 293 -15.02 18.34 -4.35
N ALA A 294 -15.57 18.23 -5.56
CA ALA A 294 -15.67 16.99 -6.33
C ALA A 294 -14.53 16.84 -7.35
N VAL A 295 -13.96 15.64 -7.40
CA VAL A 295 -12.95 15.28 -8.39
C VAL A 295 -13.63 14.98 -9.72
N GLY A 296 -13.12 15.55 -10.80
CA GLY A 296 -13.54 15.28 -12.17
C GLY A 296 -12.58 14.39 -12.94
N THR A 297 -12.82 14.34 -14.26
CA THR A 297 -11.90 13.67 -15.21
C THR A 297 -10.80 14.60 -15.68
N TRP A 298 -9.80 14.03 -16.35
CA TRP A 298 -8.71 14.76 -16.96
C TRP A 298 -8.34 14.09 -18.30
N ARG A 299 -7.66 14.82 -19.22
CA ARG A 299 -7.25 14.31 -20.51
C ARG A 299 -5.82 13.81 -20.51
N ARG A 300 -4.89 14.60 -19.95
CA ARG A 300 -3.46 14.24 -19.94
C ARG A 300 -2.77 14.86 -18.73
N ILE A 301 -1.84 14.11 -18.15
CA ILE A 301 -0.91 14.59 -17.13
C ILE A 301 0.49 14.13 -17.56
N THR A 302 1.44 15.06 -17.61
CA THR A 302 2.83 14.76 -17.99
C THR A 302 3.76 15.17 -16.84
N TYR A 303 4.53 14.22 -16.36
CA TYR A 303 5.59 14.46 -15.38
C TYR A 303 6.93 14.39 -16.10
N THR A 304 7.82 15.37 -15.83
CA THR A 304 9.15 15.41 -16.43
C THR A 304 10.21 15.40 -15.33
N TYR A 305 11.19 14.51 -15.46
CA TYR A 305 12.37 14.44 -14.59
C TYR A 305 13.48 15.35 -15.09
N ALA A 306 14.44 15.66 -14.21
CA ALA A 306 15.57 16.54 -14.52
C ALA A 306 16.45 16.02 -15.68
N ASP A 307 16.50 14.71 -15.89
CA ASP A 307 17.24 14.07 -16.99
C ASP A 307 16.44 13.91 -18.29
N GLY A 308 15.25 14.50 -18.36
CA GLY A 308 14.38 14.47 -19.54
C GLY A 308 13.47 13.25 -19.65
N CYS A 309 13.54 12.28 -18.73
CA CYS A 309 12.56 11.19 -18.68
C CYS A 309 11.16 11.73 -18.39
N GLN A 310 10.14 11.10 -18.97
CA GLN A 310 8.76 11.50 -18.79
C GLN A 310 7.86 10.33 -18.43
N ILE A 311 6.90 10.60 -17.51
CA ILE A 311 5.73 9.75 -17.29
C ILE A 311 4.52 10.50 -17.83
N ILE A 312 3.80 9.89 -18.75
CA ILE A 312 2.63 10.47 -19.40
C ILE A 312 1.43 9.63 -19.03
N LEU A 313 0.47 10.25 -18.34
CA LEU A 313 -0.81 9.63 -18.04
C LEU A 313 -1.80 10.09 -19.12
N ASP A 314 -2.28 9.15 -19.92
CA ASP A 314 -3.24 9.40 -21.00
C ASP A 314 -4.65 9.00 -20.55
N GLY A 315 -5.49 10.00 -20.30
CA GLY A 315 -6.87 9.83 -19.90
C GLY A 315 -7.85 9.66 -21.06
N GLU A 316 -7.49 10.09 -22.27
CA GLU A 316 -8.39 10.01 -23.45
C GLU A 316 -8.21 8.72 -24.25
N GLY A 317 -6.98 8.23 -24.36
CA GLY A 317 -6.68 7.00 -25.08
C GLY A 317 -7.05 7.09 -26.57
N LYS A 318 -6.80 8.24 -27.22
CA LYS A 318 -7.17 8.45 -28.64
C LYS A 318 -6.22 7.76 -29.60
N ASP A 319 -4.94 7.70 -29.25
CA ASP A 319 -3.91 7.07 -30.09
C ASP A 319 -3.79 5.57 -29.79
N THR A 320 -4.09 4.74 -30.76
CA THR A 320 -4.10 3.26 -30.62
C THR A 320 -2.72 2.62 -30.78
N ASN A 321 -1.71 3.37 -31.26
CA ASN A 321 -0.36 2.87 -31.54
C ASN A 321 0.72 3.44 -30.61
N VAL A 322 0.32 3.92 -29.44
CA VAL A 322 1.26 4.47 -28.46
C VAL A 322 2.09 3.35 -27.84
N PRO A 323 3.44 3.43 -27.88
CA PRO A 323 4.29 2.52 -27.12
C PRO A 323 4.10 2.75 -25.60
N TYR A 324 4.25 1.70 -24.81
CA TYR A 324 4.33 1.84 -23.37
C TYR A 324 5.60 2.57 -22.93
N ILE A 325 6.75 2.20 -23.53
CA ILE A 325 8.02 2.91 -23.34
C ILE A 325 8.57 3.30 -24.72
N GLU A 326 8.95 4.55 -24.86
CA GLU A 326 9.62 5.09 -26.04
C GLU A 326 10.97 5.67 -25.64
N GLY A 327 12.00 5.21 -26.31
CA GLY A 327 13.34 5.76 -26.20
C GLY A 327 13.93 6.11 -27.58
N PRO A 328 15.05 6.82 -27.64
CA PRO A 328 15.67 7.25 -28.90
C PRO A 328 16.21 6.09 -29.74
N LYS A 329 16.35 4.88 -29.19
CA LYS A 329 16.90 3.70 -29.91
C LYS A 329 15.88 2.56 -30.06
N GLY A 330 14.69 2.66 -29.48
CA GLY A 330 13.68 1.60 -29.57
C GLY A 330 12.45 1.87 -28.73
N LYS A 331 11.42 1.06 -28.94
CA LYS A 331 10.11 1.16 -28.32
C LYS A 331 9.67 -0.18 -27.73
N LEU A 332 8.95 -0.13 -26.63
CA LEU A 332 8.27 -1.26 -26.03
C LEU A 332 6.76 -1.05 -26.05
N TYR A 333 6.04 -2.04 -26.57
CA TYR A 333 4.58 -2.02 -26.69
C TYR A 333 3.94 -3.03 -25.71
N PRO A 334 2.61 -2.96 -25.48
CA PRO A 334 1.88 -3.97 -24.73
C PRO A 334 2.17 -5.41 -25.20
N GLY A 335 2.16 -6.36 -24.26
CA GLY A 335 2.54 -7.74 -24.52
C GLY A 335 4.05 -7.96 -24.66
N PHE A 336 4.87 -7.04 -24.15
CA PHE A 336 6.35 -7.06 -24.23
C PHE A 336 6.89 -7.12 -25.66
N LYS A 337 6.16 -6.53 -26.62
CA LYS A 337 6.57 -6.42 -28.03
C LYS A 337 7.48 -5.23 -28.22
N SER A 338 8.46 -5.32 -29.12
CA SER A 338 9.42 -4.23 -29.38
C SER A 338 9.76 -4.14 -30.87
N ASP A 339 10.15 -2.94 -31.32
CA ASP A 339 10.74 -2.69 -32.62
C ASP A 339 12.26 -2.98 -32.69
N ILE A 340 12.85 -3.33 -31.54
CA ILE A 340 14.27 -3.73 -31.47
C ILE A 340 14.40 -5.14 -32.04
N PRO A 341 15.15 -5.36 -33.13
CA PRO A 341 15.34 -6.68 -33.72
C PRO A 341 16.04 -7.63 -32.73
N ASP A 342 15.59 -8.89 -32.66
CA ASP A 342 16.18 -9.96 -31.81
C ASP A 342 16.27 -9.57 -30.33
N LEU A 343 15.27 -8.87 -29.78
CA LEU A 343 15.30 -8.34 -28.42
C LEU A 343 15.66 -9.40 -27.39
N GLU A 344 15.02 -10.57 -27.43
CA GLU A 344 15.28 -11.66 -26.46
C GLU A 344 16.74 -12.09 -26.45
N ARG A 345 17.33 -12.31 -27.64
CA ARG A 345 18.73 -12.68 -27.78
C ARG A 345 19.68 -11.61 -27.25
N LYS A 346 19.35 -10.32 -27.52
CA LYS A 346 20.13 -9.19 -27.01
C LYS A 346 20.04 -9.09 -25.50
N LEU A 347 18.83 -9.22 -24.92
CA LEU A 347 18.64 -9.18 -23.48
C LEU A 347 19.32 -10.32 -22.72
N ALA A 348 19.46 -11.49 -23.34
CA ALA A 348 20.15 -12.61 -22.72
C ALA A 348 21.61 -12.30 -22.34
N ALA A 349 22.24 -11.31 -23.00
CA ALA A 349 23.61 -10.88 -22.70
C ALA A 349 23.72 -9.96 -21.47
N PHE A 350 22.61 -9.46 -20.94
CA PHE A 350 22.59 -8.55 -19.78
C PHE A 350 22.25 -9.27 -18.48
N PRO A 351 22.75 -8.80 -17.33
CA PRO A 351 22.45 -9.40 -16.04
C PRO A 351 20.97 -9.22 -15.66
N GLU A 352 20.49 -10.12 -14.81
CA GLU A 352 19.18 -9.97 -14.19
C GLU A 352 19.19 -8.83 -13.16
N PRO A 353 18.10 -8.07 -13.02
CA PRO A 353 17.97 -7.10 -11.94
C PRO A 353 18.15 -7.75 -10.57
N ALA A 354 18.71 -7.02 -9.62
CA ALA A 354 18.95 -7.49 -8.27
C ALA A 354 17.65 -8.03 -7.62
N PRO A 355 17.72 -9.12 -6.85
CA PRO A 355 16.57 -9.65 -6.13
C PRO A 355 16.08 -8.64 -5.10
N GLN A 356 14.75 -8.60 -4.89
CA GLN A 356 14.10 -7.72 -3.93
C GLN A 356 13.46 -8.54 -2.80
N MET A 357 13.37 -7.95 -1.59
CA MET A 357 12.60 -8.52 -0.49
C MET A 357 11.10 -8.32 -0.75
N THR A 358 10.40 -9.37 -1.17
CA THR A 358 8.98 -9.33 -1.55
C THR A 358 8.07 -10.13 -0.62
N ASP A 359 8.63 -10.76 0.41
CA ASP A 359 7.87 -11.41 1.48
C ASP A 359 7.90 -10.56 2.76
N PHE A 360 6.72 -10.05 3.18
CA PHE A 360 6.65 -9.12 4.29
C PHE A 360 6.86 -9.81 5.66
N VAL A 361 6.48 -11.07 5.79
CA VAL A 361 6.75 -11.83 7.03
C VAL A 361 8.25 -12.01 7.22
N THR A 362 8.96 -12.35 6.17
CA THR A 362 10.43 -12.41 6.19
C THR A 362 11.05 -11.04 6.46
N SER A 363 10.54 -9.97 5.83
CA SER A 363 10.99 -8.60 6.07
C SER A 363 10.88 -8.22 7.56
N VAL A 364 9.73 -8.47 8.19
CA VAL A 364 9.50 -8.22 9.62
C VAL A 364 10.45 -9.04 10.49
N LYS A 365 10.58 -10.35 10.23
CA LYS A 365 11.43 -11.26 11.04
C LYS A 365 12.92 -10.96 10.92
N THR A 366 13.38 -10.57 9.74
CA THR A 366 14.81 -10.31 9.48
C THR A 366 15.21 -8.85 9.60
N ARG A 367 14.22 -7.94 9.72
CA ARG A 367 14.41 -6.47 9.68
C ARG A 367 15.03 -5.98 8.37
N GLN A 368 14.95 -6.76 7.29
CA GLN A 368 15.35 -6.34 5.96
C GLN A 368 14.21 -5.53 5.32
N LYS A 369 14.52 -4.33 4.82
CA LYS A 369 13.51 -3.46 4.18
C LYS A 369 12.75 -4.19 3.07
N PHE A 370 11.43 -4.03 3.08
CA PHE A 370 10.55 -4.53 2.03
C PHE A 370 10.79 -3.79 0.71
N ALA A 371 10.56 -4.45 -0.41
CA ALA A 371 10.83 -3.89 -1.75
C ALA A 371 10.09 -2.57 -2.02
N LEU A 372 8.87 -2.44 -1.53
CA LEU A 372 8.10 -1.20 -1.58
C LEU A 372 7.85 -0.70 -0.15
N ASN A 373 8.83 0.02 0.34
CA ASN A 373 8.92 0.55 1.70
C ASN A 373 8.46 2.01 1.79
N GLU A 374 8.68 2.63 2.94
CA GLU A 374 8.29 4.02 3.22
C GLU A 374 8.97 5.05 2.31
N GLU A 375 10.19 4.80 1.86
CA GLU A 375 10.97 5.76 1.07
C GLU A 375 10.50 5.81 -0.38
N ASN A 376 10.60 4.67 -1.08
CA ASN A 376 10.18 4.59 -2.48
C ASN A 376 8.65 4.66 -2.64
N GLY A 377 7.88 4.18 -1.65
CA GLY A 377 6.45 4.37 -1.58
C GLY A 377 6.06 5.84 -1.47
N HIS A 378 6.76 6.62 -0.65
CA HIS A 378 6.58 8.07 -0.57
C HIS A 378 6.89 8.75 -1.90
N ARG A 379 8.01 8.40 -2.56
CA ARG A 379 8.39 9.00 -3.83
C ARG A 379 7.36 8.74 -4.94
N SER A 380 6.86 7.52 -5.07
CA SER A 380 5.81 7.22 -6.05
C SER A 380 4.46 7.86 -5.70
N CYS A 381 4.13 7.99 -4.40
CA CYS A 381 2.93 8.71 -3.92
C CYS A 381 3.03 10.22 -4.20
N ASN A 382 4.22 10.82 -4.09
CA ASN A 382 4.42 12.23 -4.40
C ASN A 382 4.06 12.57 -5.85
N ILE A 383 4.33 11.68 -6.81
CA ILE A 383 3.96 11.90 -8.20
C ILE A 383 2.44 11.95 -8.35
N VAL A 384 1.71 11.05 -7.67
CA VAL A 384 0.24 11.11 -7.63
C VAL A 384 -0.22 12.44 -7.05
N ASN A 385 0.31 12.83 -5.88
CA ASN A 385 -0.07 14.06 -5.19
C ASN A 385 0.28 15.33 -5.99
N MET A 386 1.41 15.36 -6.71
CA MET A 386 1.74 16.46 -7.63
C MET A 386 0.67 16.64 -8.71
N GLY A 387 0.21 15.53 -9.30
CA GLY A 387 -0.87 15.55 -10.30
C GLY A 387 -2.20 16.03 -9.70
N LEU A 388 -2.57 15.55 -8.50
CA LEU A 388 -3.79 15.97 -7.81
C LEU A 388 -3.75 17.47 -7.47
N ILE A 389 -2.63 17.98 -6.98
CA ILE A 389 -2.47 19.42 -6.69
C ILE A 389 -2.57 20.25 -7.97
N ALA A 390 -1.90 19.84 -9.05
CA ALA A 390 -1.97 20.52 -10.34
C ALA A 390 -3.41 20.55 -10.90
N LEU A 391 -4.12 19.41 -10.86
CA LEU A 391 -5.53 19.31 -11.26
C LEU A 391 -6.42 20.23 -10.43
N ARG A 392 -6.28 20.20 -9.10
CA ARG A 392 -7.08 21.03 -8.18
C ARG A 392 -6.87 22.53 -8.41
N LEU A 393 -5.63 22.93 -8.76
CA LEU A 393 -5.28 24.32 -9.06
C LEU A 393 -5.56 24.71 -10.52
N GLY A 394 -5.80 23.75 -11.41
CA GLY A 394 -6.05 23.97 -12.84
C GLY A 394 -4.84 24.50 -13.61
N ARG A 395 -3.60 24.20 -13.20
CA ARG A 395 -2.38 24.68 -13.82
C ARG A 395 -1.19 23.76 -13.66
N SER A 396 -0.23 23.87 -14.58
CA SER A 396 1.07 23.19 -14.51
C SER A 396 1.95 23.75 -13.40
N LEU A 397 2.79 22.92 -12.79
CA LEU A 397 3.60 23.26 -11.64
C LEU A 397 5.06 22.81 -11.83
N LYS A 398 6.00 23.53 -11.21
CA LYS A 398 7.42 23.15 -11.07
C LYS A 398 7.68 22.68 -9.64
N PHE A 399 8.50 21.65 -9.48
CA PHE A 399 8.76 21.02 -8.20
C PHE A 399 10.26 20.82 -7.96
N ASP A 400 10.69 21.11 -6.73
CA ASP A 400 12.04 20.79 -6.26
C ASP A 400 12.03 19.41 -5.58
N PRO A 401 12.60 18.35 -6.20
CA PRO A 401 12.56 17.00 -5.67
C PRO A 401 13.39 16.80 -4.40
N VAL A 402 14.32 17.72 -4.08
CA VAL A 402 15.14 17.66 -2.87
C VAL A 402 14.39 18.27 -1.69
N LYS A 403 13.90 19.51 -1.84
CA LYS A 403 13.08 20.18 -0.81
C LYS A 403 11.69 19.54 -0.71
N GLN A 404 11.22 18.94 -1.80
CA GLN A 404 9.86 18.43 -1.98
C GLN A 404 8.83 19.54 -1.79
N GLU A 405 9.01 20.61 -2.54
CA GLU A 405 8.20 21.83 -2.53
C GLU A 405 8.01 22.31 -3.97
N PHE A 406 6.90 22.99 -4.22
CA PHE A 406 6.65 23.64 -5.51
C PHE A 406 7.45 24.96 -5.58
N ILE A 407 8.13 25.17 -6.71
CA ILE A 407 9.01 26.31 -6.90
C ILE A 407 8.15 27.54 -7.19
N ASP A 408 8.34 28.60 -6.40
CA ASP A 408 7.68 29.91 -6.52
C ASP A 408 6.14 29.83 -6.57
N ASP A 409 5.57 28.85 -5.85
CA ASP A 409 4.14 28.59 -5.84
C ASP A 409 3.58 28.32 -4.43
N GLU A 410 3.28 29.40 -3.71
CA GLU A 410 2.73 29.32 -2.36
C GLU A 410 1.36 28.62 -2.31
N GLY A 411 0.53 28.82 -3.34
CA GLY A 411 -0.78 28.18 -3.42
C GLY A 411 -0.67 26.65 -3.50
N ALA A 412 0.28 26.13 -4.27
CA ALA A 412 0.57 24.71 -4.35
C ALA A 412 1.21 24.18 -3.06
N ASN A 413 2.13 24.95 -2.46
CA ASN A 413 2.81 24.58 -1.22
C ASN A 413 1.86 24.46 -0.02
N ARG A 414 0.79 25.25 0.04
CA ARG A 414 -0.28 25.09 1.05
C ARG A 414 -1.00 23.74 0.97
N LEU A 415 -1.04 23.12 -0.22
CA LEU A 415 -1.66 21.81 -0.41
C LEU A 415 -0.71 20.63 -0.11
N ILE A 416 0.58 20.90 0.11
CA ILE A 416 1.55 19.89 0.59
C ILE A 416 1.19 19.42 2.00
N ASN A 417 0.78 20.35 2.86
CA ASN A 417 0.48 20.06 4.26
C ASN A 417 -0.75 20.86 4.72
N PRO A 418 -1.95 20.53 4.23
CA PRO A 418 -3.17 21.21 4.63
C PRO A 418 -3.46 20.99 6.11
N VAL A 419 -4.16 21.97 6.73
CA VAL A 419 -4.55 21.88 8.14
C VAL A 419 -5.54 20.75 8.33
N MET A 420 -5.26 19.89 9.29
CA MET A 420 -6.19 18.81 9.70
C MET A 420 -7.29 19.38 10.61
N ARG A 421 -8.46 18.72 10.60
CA ARG A 421 -9.54 19.02 11.53
C ARG A 421 -9.11 18.67 12.97
N ALA A 422 -9.32 19.58 13.90
CA ALA A 422 -9.07 19.32 15.33
C ALA A 422 -9.93 18.13 15.83
N PRO A 423 -9.42 17.28 16.74
CA PRO A 423 -8.11 17.34 17.41
C PRO A 423 -6.97 16.66 16.68
N TYR A 424 -7.12 16.30 15.42
CA TYR A 424 -6.15 15.51 14.67
C TYR A 424 -4.91 16.35 14.28
N THR A 425 -3.75 15.75 14.44
CA THR A 425 -2.43 16.26 14.02
C THR A 425 -1.53 15.09 13.62
N ILE A 426 -0.51 15.34 12.81
CA ILE A 426 0.46 14.33 12.37
C ILE A 426 1.90 14.82 12.63
#